data_e9763af52de8cc188d610f6c76fe89d3
#
_entry.id   e9763af52de8cc188d610f6c76fe89d3
#
_cell.length_a   1.000
_cell.length_b   1.000
_cell.length_c   1.000
_cell.angle_alpha   90.00
_cell.angle_beta   90.00
_cell.angle_gamma   90.00
#
_symmetry.space_group_name_H-M   'P 1'
#
loop_
_entity.id
_entity.type
_entity.pdbx_description
1 polymer ?
#
loop_
_entity_poly.entity_id
_entity_poly.type
_entity_poly.pdbx_seq_one_letter_code
_entity_poly.pdbx_strand_id
1 'polypeptide(L)'
;GGHLLGFSRLDGCAPVAAHIALEKAKSAALGRRETKGYEDMINGGRTAFVSAPLQGLLEGGVPVVINGQVIGAVGVSGLAKELDAELAKAAANAII
;
A
#
# COMPACT_ATOMS: atom_id res chain seq x y z
N GLY A 1 -6.98 -3.47 12.15
CA GLY A 1 -6.23 -3.16 10.94
C GLY A 1 -4.79 -2.79 11.19
N GLY A 2 -4.00 -2.89 10.16
CA GLY A 2 -2.60 -2.54 10.21
C GLY A 2 -1.67 -3.67 10.63
N HIS A 3 -2.19 -4.85 10.87
CA HIS A 3 -1.37 -6.02 11.16
C HIS A 3 -0.82 -6.63 9.87
N LEU A 4 0.40 -7.15 9.94
CA LEU A 4 1.03 -7.79 8.79
C LEU A 4 0.36 -9.13 8.50
N LEU A 5 -0.23 -9.28 7.31
CA LEU A 5 -0.84 -10.52 6.85
C LEU A 5 0.06 -11.29 5.88
N GLY A 6 0.86 -10.59 5.12
CA GLY A 6 1.79 -11.18 4.18
C GLY A 6 2.86 -10.17 3.78
N PHE A 7 4.03 -10.68 3.40
CA PHE A 7 5.16 -9.84 3.08
C PHE A 7 6.01 -10.50 2.01
N SER A 8 6.43 -9.72 1.01
CA SER A 8 7.31 -10.20 -0.04
C SER A 8 8.17 -9.06 -0.56
N ARG A 9 9.44 -9.36 -0.83
CA ARG A 9 10.37 -8.44 -1.45
C ARG A 9 10.96 -9.11 -2.70
N LEU A 10 10.96 -8.37 -3.80
CA LEU A 10 11.53 -8.87 -5.06
C LEU A 10 13.07 -8.90 -4.98
N ASP A 11 13.66 -9.89 -5.63
CA ASP A 11 15.13 -10.00 -5.73
C ASP A 11 15.69 -8.76 -6.40
N GLY A 12 16.83 -8.29 -5.89
CA GLY A 12 17.51 -7.11 -6.43
C GLY A 12 16.97 -5.78 -5.93
N CYS A 13 15.88 -5.77 -5.16
CA CYS A 13 15.37 -4.53 -4.56
C CYS A 13 16.20 -4.14 -3.35
N ALA A 14 16.32 -2.82 -3.11
CA ALA A 14 16.98 -2.32 -1.92
C ALA A 14 16.22 -2.78 -0.66
N PRO A 15 16.91 -3.04 0.46
CA PRO A 15 16.25 -3.44 1.70
C PRO A 15 15.14 -2.50 2.16
N VAL A 16 15.26 -1.21 1.88
CA VAL A 16 14.23 -0.21 2.23
C VAL A 16 12.90 -0.50 1.53
N ALA A 17 12.92 -1.18 0.38
CA ALA A 17 11.68 -1.54 -0.33
C ALA A 17 10.80 -2.43 0.53
N ALA A 18 11.37 -3.32 1.32
CA ALA A 18 10.62 -4.17 2.24
C ALA A 18 9.88 -3.34 3.29
N HIS A 19 10.56 -2.35 3.86
CA HIS A 19 9.97 -1.46 4.85
C HIS A 19 8.84 -0.62 4.23
N ILE A 20 9.09 -0.08 3.04
CA ILE A 20 8.09 0.74 2.34
C ILE A 20 6.84 -0.10 2.01
N ALA A 21 7.04 -1.34 1.55
CA ALA A 21 5.91 -2.23 1.25
C ALA A 21 5.04 -2.47 2.49
N LEU A 22 5.65 -2.70 3.64
CA LEU A 22 4.93 -2.87 4.90
C LEU A 22 4.13 -1.62 5.26
N GLU A 23 4.74 -0.44 5.15
CA GLU A 23 4.07 0.82 5.46
C GLU A 23 2.91 1.12 4.50
N LYS A 24 3.06 0.79 3.21
CA LYS A 24 1.96 0.89 2.24
C LYS A 24 0.79 0.01 2.65
N ALA A 25 1.06 -1.23 3.04
CA ALA A 25 0.01 -2.15 3.47
C ALA A 25 -0.72 -1.63 4.72
N LYS A 26 0.02 -1.17 5.72
CA LYS A 26 -0.55 -0.60 6.94
C LYS A 26 -1.46 0.59 6.62
N SER A 27 -1.00 1.51 5.79
CA SER A 27 -1.77 2.71 5.44
C SER A 27 -3.02 2.35 4.66
N ALA A 28 -2.95 1.36 3.76
CA ALA A 28 -4.12 0.88 3.03
C ALA A 28 -5.16 0.27 3.98
N ALA A 29 -4.71 -0.53 4.96
CA ALA A 29 -5.61 -1.14 5.93
C ALA A 29 -6.24 -0.10 6.85
N LEU A 30 -5.45 0.80 7.41
CA LEU A 30 -5.93 1.82 8.34
C LEU A 30 -6.85 2.84 7.67
N GLY A 31 -6.52 3.24 6.45
CA GLY A 31 -7.35 4.18 5.69
C GLY A 31 -8.47 3.53 4.90
N ARG A 32 -8.50 2.21 4.82
CA ARG A 32 -9.49 1.42 4.07
C ARG A 32 -9.56 1.81 2.61
N ARG A 33 -8.40 2.11 1.99
CA ARG A 33 -8.32 2.58 0.62
C ARG A 33 -6.94 2.32 0.04
N GLU A 34 -6.83 2.37 -1.29
CA GLU A 34 -5.53 2.28 -1.95
C GLU A 34 -4.67 3.49 -1.60
N THR A 35 -3.39 3.26 -1.39
CA THR A 35 -2.44 4.34 -1.05
C THR A 35 -2.17 5.26 -2.24
N LYS A 36 -2.50 4.84 -3.48
CA LYS A 36 -2.46 5.71 -4.65
C LYS A 36 -3.24 7.00 -4.44
N GLY A 37 -4.41 6.93 -3.79
CA GLY A 37 -5.23 8.10 -3.53
C GLY A 37 -4.51 9.14 -2.66
N TYR A 38 -3.72 8.69 -1.69
CA TYR A 38 -2.94 9.59 -0.86
C TYR A 38 -1.81 10.25 -1.65
N GLU A 39 -1.09 9.46 -2.46
CA GLU A 39 -0.03 10.01 -3.30
C GLU A 39 -0.57 11.05 -4.26
N ASP A 40 -1.68 10.77 -4.93
CA ASP A 40 -2.31 11.69 -5.87
C ASP A 40 -2.77 12.98 -5.17
N MET A 41 -3.32 12.86 -3.97
CA MET A 41 -3.77 14.01 -3.19
C MET A 41 -2.62 14.92 -2.80
N ILE A 42 -1.51 14.35 -2.34
CA ILE A 42 -0.32 15.12 -1.96
C ILE A 42 0.29 15.78 -3.18
N ASN A 43 0.44 15.04 -4.28
CA ASN A 43 1.01 15.57 -5.53
C ASN A 43 0.10 16.63 -6.15
N GLY A 44 -1.19 16.57 -5.88
CA GLY A 44 -2.17 17.56 -6.34
C GLY A 44 -2.16 18.86 -5.55
N GLY A 45 -1.28 18.98 -4.54
CA GLY A 45 -1.10 20.22 -3.78
C GLY A 45 -1.46 20.15 -2.31
N ARG A 46 -2.11 19.08 -1.84
CA ARG A 46 -2.45 18.95 -0.41
C ARG A 46 -1.24 18.42 0.38
N THR A 47 -0.15 19.19 0.36
CA THR A 47 1.11 18.78 0.98
C THR A 47 1.02 18.66 2.51
N ALA A 48 0.08 19.35 3.13
CA ALA A 48 -0.14 19.24 4.58
C ALA A 48 -0.48 17.80 5.00
N PHE A 49 -1.00 16.98 4.09
CA PHE A 49 -1.34 15.59 4.40
C PHE A 49 -0.12 14.74 4.75
N VAL A 50 1.07 15.18 4.37
CA VAL A 50 2.31 14.50 4.77
C VAL A 50 2.46 14.43 6.29
N SER A 51 1.82 15.33 7.03
CA SER A 51 1.85 15.34 8.50
C SER A 51 0.86 14.38 9.15
N ALA A 52 -0.02 13.72 8.37
CA ALA A 52 -0.96 12.75 8.92
C ALA A 52 -0.20 11.56 9.53
N PRO A 53 -0.77 10.88 10.54
CA PRO A 53 -0.08 9.76 11.21
C PRO A 53 -0.11 8.48 10.39
N LEU A 54 0.26 8.56 9.13
CA LEU A 54 0.35 7.45 8.19
C LEU A 54 1.69 7.53 7.48
N GLN A 55 2.22 6.38 7.09
CA GLN A 55 3.47 6.27 6.37
C GLN A 55 3.25 5.49 5.08
N GLY A 56 4.24 5.53 4.17
CA GLY A 56 4.12 4.80 2.92
C GLY A 56 2.95 5.30 2.07
N LEU A 57 2.73 6.62 2.01
CA LEU A 57 1.64 7.23 1.25
C LEU A 57 1.99 7.29 -0.23
N LEU A 58 2.36 6.15 -0.77
CA LEU A 58 2.84 5.94 -2.13
C LEU A 58 2.00 4.85 -2.78
N GLU A 59 1.82 4.95 -4.09
CA GLU A 59 1.07 3.95 -4.86
C GLU A 59 1.66 2.55 -4.66
N GLY A 60 0.81 1.56 -4.41
CA GLY A 60 1.23 0.17 -4.22
C GLY A 60 0.66 -0.52 -2.98
N GLY A 61 -0.12 0.18 -2.16
CA GLY A 61 -0.87 -0.42 -1.06
C GLY A 61 -2.33 -0.60 -1.46
N VAL A 62 -2.88 -1.81 -1.26
CA VAL A 62 -4.25 -2.14 -1.68
C VAL A 62 -4.93 -2.91 -0.54
N PRO A 63 -6.12 -2.46 -0.09
CA PRO A 63 -6.85 -3.20 0.94
C PRO A 63 -7.45 -4.48 0.37
N VAL A 64 -7.53 -5.51 1.21
CA VAL A 64 -8.26 -6.74 0.89
C VAL A 64 -9.66 -6.60 1.47
N VAL A 65 -10.66 -6.65 0.60
CA VAL A 65 -12.07 -6.39 0.98
C VAL A 65 -12.90 -7.65 0.75
N ILE A 66 -13.62 -8.09 1.78
CA ILE A 66 -14.58 -9.19 1.69
C ILE A 66 -15.89 -8.71 2.27
N ASN A 67 -16.97 -8.86 1.50
CA ASN A 67 -18.31 -8.44 1.90
C ASN A 67 -18.34 -6.98 2.42
N GLY A 68 -17.62 -6.09 1.74
CA GLY A 68 -17.57 -4.68 2.10
C GLY A 68 -16.68 -4.34 3.28
N GLN A 69 -16.01 -5.33 3.87
CA GLN A 69 -15.14 -5.11 5.02
C GLN A 69 -13.67 -5.30 4.66
N VAL A 70 -12.83 -4.39 5.14
CA VAL A 70 -11.39 -4.51 4.98
C VAL A 70 -10.87 -5.48 6.04
N ILE A 71 -10.35 -6.62 5.57
CA ILE A 71 -9.81 -7.66 6.45
C ILE A 71 -8.29 -7.65 6.52
N GLY A 72 -7.64 -6.87 5.67
CA GLY A 72 -6.19 -6.76 5.63
C GLY A 72 -5.78 -5.89 4.46
N ALA A 73 -4.52 -5.96 4.09
CA ALA A 73 -4.01 -5.20 2.95
C ALA A 73 -2.74 -5.84 2.39
N VAL A 74 -2.43 -5.49 1.14
CA VAL A 74 -1.21 -5.89 0.45
C VAL A 74 -0.41 -4.64 0.12
N GLY A 75 0.90 -4.69 0.32
CA GLY A 75 1.81 -3.63 -0.07
C GLY A 75 2.92 -4.17 -0.95
N VAL A 76 3.20 -3.50 -2.05
CA VAL A 76 4.28 -3.84 -2.98
C VAL A 76 5.16 -2.63 -3.18
N SER A 77 6.47 -2.83 -3.14
CA SER A 77 7.47 -1.79 -3.40
C SER A 77 8.68 -2.39 -4.10
N GLY A 78 9.34 -1.60 -4.94
CA GLY A 78 10.56 -2.02 -5.64
C GLY A 78 10.45 -2.00 -7.15
N LEU A 79 9.27 -1.76 -7.69
CA LEU A 79 9.03 -1.59 -9.13
C LEU A 79 8.64 -0.14 -9.42
N ALA A 80 8.33 0.17 -10.68
CA ALA A 80 7.67 1.44 -10.98
C ALA A 80 6.33 1.47 -10.23
N LYS A 81 5.89 2.65 -9.80
CA LYS A 81 4.73 2.75 -8.89
C LYS A 81 3.46 2.14 -9.48
N GLU A 82 3.25 2.24 -10.78
CA GLU A 82 2.10 1.66 -11.47
C GLU A 82 2.13 0.13 -11.42
N LEU A 83 3.32 -0.46 -11.55
CA LEU A 83 3.51 -1.90 -11.46
C LEU A 83 3.36 -2.40 -10.02
N ASP A 84 3.83 -1.61 -9.04
CA ASP A 84 3.61 -1.91 -7.63
C ASP A 84 2.11 -2.02 -7.34
N ALA A 85 1.33 -1.06 -7.82
CA ALA A 85 -0.12 -1.04 -7.62
C ALA A 85 -0.81 -2.22 -8.33
N GLU A 86 -0.43 -2.52 -9.57
CA GLU A 86 -1.02 -3.64 -10.31
C GLU A 86 -0.75 -4.97 -9.62
N LEU A 87 0.47 -5.20 -9.18
CA LEU A 87 0.84 -6.43 -8.49
C LEU A 87 0.11 -6.54 -7.15
N ALA A 88 -0.01 -5.43 -6.41
CA ALA A 88 -0.74 -5.42 -5.15
C ALA A 88 -2.23 -5.74 -5.35
N LYS A 89 -2.85 -5.19 -6.39
CA LYS A 89 -4.26 -5.49 -6.72
C LYS A 89 -4.44 -6.96 -7.08
N ALA A 90 -3.54 -7.52 -7.91
CA ALA A 90 -3.61 -8.92 -8.28
C ALA A 90 -3.48 -9.82 -7.05
N ALA A 91 -2.55 -9.51 -6.15
CA ALA A 91 -2.37 -10.28 -4.93
C ALA A 91 -3.58 -10.17 -3.99
N ALA A 92 -4.13 -8.96 -3.82
CA ALA A 92 -5.31 -8.75 -2.98
C ALA A 92 -6.52 -9.52 -3.51
N ASN A 93 -6.72 -9.52 -4.83
CA ASN A 93 -7.82 -10.25 -5.45
C ASN A 93 -7.63 -11.77 -5.34
N ALA A 94 -6.40 -12.26 -5.34
CA ALA A 94 -6.12 -13.69 -5.21
C ALA A 94 -6.41 -14.24 -3.81
N ILE A 95 -6.41 -13.40 -2.78
CA ILE A 95 -6.70 -13.80 -1.41
C ILE A 95 -8.19 -14.14 -1.22
N ILE A 96 -9.03 -13.49 -1.98
CA ILE A 96 -10.48 -13.71 -1.93
C ILE A 96 -10.93 -14.57 -3.12
#